data_c7ddf7282886aa8144c50d0b34a44884
#
_entry.id   c7ddf7282886aa8144c50d0b34a44884
#
_cell.length_a   1.000
_cell.length_b   1.000
_cell.length_c   1.000
_cell.angle_alpha   90.00
_cell.angle_beta   90.00
_cell.angle_gamma   90.00
#
_symmetry.space_group_name_H-M   'P 1'
#
loop_
_entity.id
_entity.type
_entity.pdbx_description
1 polymer ?
#
loop_
_entity_poly.entity_id
_entity_poly.type
_entity_poly.pdbx_seq_one_letter_code
_entity_poly.pdbx_strand_id
1 'polypeptide(L)'
;MSATTTTSQPAHNGPRTYGNWTRPKSPGLLGLGAIGTGVLFVGAGITIVVSIIGGLLAGFVVAVLTLGFLLLIAVRDKHGQSTLARTATRFGWVNTRARRKNIYRSGPLGRADWGTTQLPGLAAGSRLVEYKDSYNRPFAMIQVPSTGDFTIVIGSEPDGSSLVDREQVDIWVAEWGMWLANVADEPGLEAVSVTIETAPDTGLRLQRMVNNSIADDAPEFSKQLLHDIVGAYPSGAAVVRAYIALTFNAAAGAGGRKRTADEMGRELASRIPGLTLGLSSTG
;
A
#
# COMPACT_ATOMS: atom_id res chain seq x y z
N MET A 1 -10.06 -48.24 10.97
CA MET A 1 -9.75 -47.43 12.16
C MET A 1 -8.32 -46.93 12.03
N SER A 2 -8.13 -45.71 11.48
CA SER A 2 -6.80 -45.10 11.34
C SER A 2 -6.68 -44.06 12.45
N ALA A 3 -5.77 -44.28 13.37
CA ALA A 3 -5.45 -43.41 14.48
C ALA A 3 -4.74 -42.16 13.93
N THR A 4 -5.37 -41.02 14.06
CA THR A 4 -4.77 -39.70 13.78
C THR A 4 -3.83 -39.38 14.94
N THR A 5 -2.54 -39.50 14.71
CA THR A 5 -1.50 -39.11 15.67
C THR A 5 -1.45 -37.60 15.72
N THR A 6 -2.06 -37.04 16.76
CA THR A 6 -1.94 -35.60 17.07
C THR A 6 -0.52 -35.37 17.57
N THR A 7 0.36 -34.88 16.70
CA THR A 7 1.71 -34.47 17.10
C THR A 7 1.56 -33.17 17.91
N SER A 8 1.64 -33.29 19.23
CA SER A 8 1.77 -32.14 20.12
C SER A 8 3.08 -31.43 19.81
N GLN A 9 3.01 -30.24 19.22
CA GLN A 9 4.16 -29.36 19.08
C GLN A 9 4.72 -29.05 20.48
N PRO A 10 6.04 -29.14 20.67
CA PRO A 10 6.67 -28.81 21.95
C PRO A 10 6.39 -27.31 22.23
N ALA A 11 5.98 -27.03 23.47
CA ALA A 11 5.77 -25.65 23.95
C ALA A 11 7.06 -24.84 23.74
N HIS A 12 7.03 -23.94 22.78
CA HIS A 12 8.16 -23.07 22.46
C HIS A 12 8.19 -21.97 23.55
N ASN A 13 9.11 -22.06 24.51
CA ASN A 13 9.30 -21.08 25.58
C ASN A 13 9.95 -19.76 25.10
N GLY A 14 10.09 -19.54 23.80
CA GLY A 14 10.59 -18.31 23.20
C GLY A 14 9.47 -17.35 22.80
N PRO A 15 9.80 -16.08 22.50
CA PRO A 15 8.81 -15.17 21.95
C PRO A 15 8.24 -15.75 20.65
N ARG A 16 6.91 -15.81 20.53
CA ARG A 16 6.25 -16.28 19.32
C ARG A 16 6.59 -15.34 18.17
N THR A 17 7.04 -15.89 17.07
CA THR A 17 7.25 -15.14 15.82
C THR A 17 6.15 -15.54 14.85
N TYR A 18 5.37 -14.56 14.41
CA TYR A 18 4.41 -14.69 13.32
C TYR A 18 5.20 -14.48 12.03
N GLY A 19 5.54 -15.57 11.38
CA GLY A 19 6.34 -15.57 10.16
C GLY A 19 5.75 -16.54 9.17
N ASN A 20 6.41 -16.85 8.16
CA ASN A 20 6.15 -17.67 6.99
C ASN A 20 6.11 -16.84 5.71
N TRP A 21 6.60 -15.58 5.80
CA TRP A 21 6.72 -14.76 4.61
C TRP A 21 7.72 -15.38 3.65
N THR A 22 7.25 -15.75 2.48
CA THR A 22 8.07 -16.20 1.37
C THR A 22 8.22 -15.08 0.37
N ARG A 23 9.44 -14.80 -0.08
CA ARG A 23 9.63 -13.81 -1.14
C ARG A 23 8.80 -14.22 -2.36
N PRO A 24 7.95 -13.32 -2.91
CA PRO A 24 7.23 -13.61 -4.12
C PRO A 24 8.24 -13.94 -5.23
N LYS A 25 8.10 -15.11 -5.82
CA LYS A 25 8.92 -15.49 -6.97
C LYS A 25 8.37 -14.74 -8.18
N SER A 26 9.26 -14.09 -8.94
CA SER A 26 8.88 -13.44 -10.18
C SER A 26 8.25 -14.49 -11.13
N PRO A 27 7.02 -14.29 -11.63
CA PRO A 27 6.43 -15.21 -12.59
C PRO A 27 7.28 -15.22 -13.89
N GLY A 28 7.47 -16.37 -14.49
CA GLY A 28 8.23 -16.52 -15.74
C GLY A 28 9.35 -17.54 -15.68
N LEU A 29 9.83 -17.95 -16.85
CA LEU A 29 10.89 -18.93 -17.02
C LEU A 29 12.22 -18.35 -16.52
N LEU A 30 13.00 -19.11 -15.75
CA LEU A 30 14.32 -18.73 -15.22
C LEU A 30 14.35 -17.42 -14.41
N GLY A 31 13.22 -16.98 -13.86
CA GLY A 31 13.15 -15.72 -13.09
C GLY A 31 13.17 -14.44 -13.93
N LEU A 32 13.02 -14.55 -15.24
CA LEU A 32 12.99 -13.41 -16.19
C LEU A 32 11.73 -12.54 -16.06
N GLY A 33 10.71 -13.02 -15.35
CA GLY A 33 9.39 -12.37 -15.32
C GLY A 33 8.59 -12.63 -16.59
N ALA A 34 7.33 -12.20 -16.62
CA ALA A 34 6.45 -12.40 -17.78
C ALA A 34 7.00 -11.72 -19.05
N ILE A 35 7.50 -10.49 -18.92
CA ILE A 35 8.06 -9.73 -20.06
C ILE A 35 9.32 -10.40 -20.61
N GLY A 36 10.26 -10.81 -19.74
CA GLY A 36 11.48 -11.47 -20.19
C GLY A 36 11.21 -12.82 -20.84
N THR A 37 10.23 -13.57 -20.34
CA THR A 37 9.78 -14.83 -20.95
C THR A 37 9.16 -14.60 -22.33
N GLY A 38 8.33 -13.56 -22.48
CA GLY A 38 7.78 -13.17 -23.78
C GLY A 38 8.87 -12.80 -24.79
N VAL A 39 9.84 -12.00 -24.39
CA VAL A 39 11.00 -11.63 -25.22
C VAL A 39 11.82 -12.85 -25.64
N LEU A 40 12.00 -13.83 -24.75
CA LEU A 40 12.71 -15.06 -25.05
C LEU A 40 12.01 -15.86 -26.18
N PHE A 41 10.71 -16.08 -26.04
CA PHE A 41 9.96 -16.85 -27.06
C PHE A 41 9.86 -16.11 -28.40
N VAL A 42 9.55 -14.82 -28.37
CA VAL A 42 9.48 -14.00 -29.57
C VAL A 42 10.85 -13.92 -30.25
N GLY A 43 11.91 -13.68 -29.49
CA GLY A 43 13.27 -13.62 -29.98
C GLY A 43 13.75 -14.96 -30.61
N ALA A 44 13.43 -16.08 -29.95
CA ALA A 44 13.71 -17.42 -30.50
C ALA A 44 12.95 -17.65 -31.82
N GLY A 45 11.68 -17.29 -31.89
CA GLY A 45 10.88 -17.39 -33.12
C GLY A 45 11.48 -16.56 -34.27
N ILE A 46 11.82 -15.30 -33.99
CA ILE A 46 12.46 -14.41 -34.99
C ILE A 46 13.81 -14.99 -35.45
N THR A 47 14.61 -15.52 -34.52
CA THR A 47 15.90 -16.14 -34.85
C THR A 47 15.73 -17.31 -35.81
N ILE A 48 14.74 -18.17 -35.57
CA ILE A 48 14.46 -19.32 -36.48
C ILE A 48 14.04 -18.82 -37.85
N VAL A 49 13.11 -17.88 -37.93
CA VAL A 49 12.61 -17.34 -39.21
C VAL A 49 13.75 -16.69 -40.01
N VAL A 50 14.56 -15.85 -39.34
CA VAL A 50 15.70 -15.19 -40.00
C VAL A 50 16.77 -16.18 -40.44
N SER A 51 17.01 -17.25 -39.68
CA SER A 51 17.94 -18.30 -40.07
C SER A 51 17.50 -19.04 -41.34
N ILE A 52 16.20 -19.25 -41.53
CA ILE A 52 15.63 -19.92 -42.70
C ILE A 52 15.71 -19.02 -43.94
N ILE A 53 15.40 -17.72 -43.82
CA ILE A 53 15.31 -16.78 -44.93
C ILE A 53 16.68 -16.16 -45.26
N GLY A 54 17.41 -15.73 -44.22
CA GLY A 54 18.65 -14.94 -44.34
C GLY A 54 19.94 -15.75 -44.15
N GLY A 55 19.80 -17.06 -43.88
CA GLY A 55 20.94 -17.95 -43.63
C GLY A 55 21.43 -17.94 -42.18
N LEU A 56 22.28 -18.89 -41.85
CA LEU A 56 22.75 -19.15 -40.48
C LEU A 56 23.46 -17.95 -39.84
N LEU A 57 24.20 -17.16 -40.62
CA LEU A 57 24.94 -16.01 -40.08
C LEU A 57 24.00 -14.88 -39.63
N ALA A 58 22.95 -14.62 -40.42
CA ALA A 58 21.93 -13.64 -40.04
C ALA A 58 21.15 -14.08 -38.77
N GLY A 59 20.79 -15.36 -38.68
CA GLY A 59 20.16 -15.95 -37.50
C GLY A 59 21.04 -15.85 -36.26
N PHE A 60 22.35 -16.11 -36.40
CA PHE A 60 23.30 -15.99 -35.29
C PHE A 60 23.39 -14.55 -34.76
N VAL A 61 23.41 -13.55 -35.62
CA VAL A 61 23.41 -12.14 -35.19
C VAL A 61 22.15 -11.79 -34.39
N VAL A 62 20.97 -12.22 -34.86
CA VAL A 62 19.70 -12.01 -34.16
C VAL A 62 19.69 -12.72 -32.81
N ALA A 63 20.22 -13.95 -32.73
CA ALA A 63 20.33 -14.70 -31.50
C ALA A 63 21.20 -13.97 -30.48
N VAL A 64 22.36 -13.43 -30.87
CA VAL A 64 23.26 -12.66 -30.02
C VAL A 64 22.59 -11.37 -29.50
N LEU A 65 21.88 -10.66 -30.40
CA LEU A 65 21.13 -9.45 -29.99
C LEU A 65 20.01 -9.76 -28.98
N THR A 66 19.26 -10.85 -29.25
CA THR A 66 18.20 -11.30 -28.33
C THR A 66 18.78 -11.69 -26.97
N LEU A 67 19.87 -12.44 -26.94
CA LEU A 67 20.55 -12.84 -25.72
C LEU A 67 21.08 -11.60 -24.95
N GLY A 68 21.69 -10.65 -25.66
CA GLY A 68 22.14 -9.39 -25.05
C GLY A 68 21.01 -8.60 -24.43
N PHE A 69 19.86 -8.54 -25.09
CA PHE A 69 18.67 -7.87 -24.54
C PHE A 69 18.10 -8.60 -23.31
N LEU A 70 18.09 -9.94 -23.35
CA LEU A 70 17.68 -10.76 -22.20
C LEU A 70 18.63 -10.57 -21.01
N LEU A 71 19.93 -10.46 -21.24
CA LEU A 71 20.89 -10.16 -20.17
C LEU A 71 20.62 -8.81 -19.52
N LEU A 72 20.24 -7.79 -20.29
CA LEU A 72 19.86 -6.47 -19.74
C LEU A 72 18.62 -6.54 -18.84
N ILE A 73 17.70 -7.47 -19.10
CA ILE A 73 16.52 -7.70 -18.26
C ILE A 73 16.87 -8.55 -17.03
N ALA A 74 17.72 -9.57 -17.22
CA ALA A 74 18.07 -10.55 -16.18
C ALA A 74 18.97 -9.95 -15.09
N VAL A 75 19.91 -9.05 -15.47
CA VAL A 75 20.82 -8.42 -14.53
C VAL A 75 20.04 -7.45 -13.64
N ARG A 76 19.92 -7.82 -12.37
CA ARG A 76 19.25 -7.01 -11.32
C ARG A 76 20.29 -6.42 -10.37
N ASP A 77 20.03 -5.20 -9.95
CA ASP A 77 20.83 -4.52 -8.94
C ASP A 77 20.50 -5.03 -7.52
N LYS A 78 21.28 -4.55 -6.52
CA LYS A 78 21.05 -4.80 -5.07
C LYS A 78 19.62 -4.50 -4.62
N HIS A 79 18.92 -3.60 -5.31
CA HIS A 79 17.53 -3.21 -5.06
C HIS A 79 16.51 -3.99 -5.90
N GLY A 80 16.92 -5.04 -6.63
CA GLY A 80 16.02 -5.88 -7.44
C GLY A 80 15.57 -5.24 -8.76
N GLN A 81 16.05 -4.04 -9.10
CA GLN A 81 15.73 -3.38 -10.37
C GLN A 81 16.58 -3.91 -11.52
N SER A 82 15.95 -4.18 -12.67
CA SER A 82 16.67 -4.52 -13.88
C SER A 82 17.42 -3.32 -14.46
N THR A 83 18.51 -3.58 -15.19
CA THR A 83 19.26 -2.50 -15.88
C THR A 83 18.40 -1.74 -16.87
N LEU A 84 17.42 -2.41 -17.49
CA LEU A 84 16.45 -1.79 -18.39
C LEU A 84 15.54 -0.79 -17.63
N ALA A 85 15.03 -1.17 -16.47
CA ALA A 85 14.22 -0.28 -15.64
C ALA A 85 15.02 0.97 -15.20
N ARG A 86 16.29 0.78 -14.83
CA ARG A 86 17.18 1.88 -14.45
C ARG A 86 17.44 2.85 -15.62
N THR A 87 17.68 2.35 -16.82
CA THR A 87 17.86 3.20 -18.00
C THR A 87 16.58 3.94 -18.34
N ALA A 88 15.42 3.28 -18.30
CA ALA A 88 14.11 3.92 -18.48
C ALA A 88 13.87 5.05 -17.47
N THR A 89 14.21 4.84 -16.20
CA THR A 89 14.12 5.89 -15.17
C THR A 89 15.05 7.06 -15.45
N ARG A 90 16.28 6.82 -15.94
CA ARG A 90 17.20 7.89 -16.32
C ARG A 90 16.69 8.70 -17.52
N PHE A 91 16.14 8.04 -18.52
CA PHE A 91 15.50 8.75 -19.66
C PHE A 91 14.27 9.52 -19.21
N GLY A 92 13.44 8.95 -18.34
CA GLY A 92 12.32 9.64 -17.72
C GLY A 92 12.76 10.90 -16.96
N TRP A 93 13.86 10.82 -16.21
CA TRP A 93 14.44 11.97 -15.51
C TRP A 93 14.92 13.07 -16.49
N VAL A 94 15.63 12.70 -17.54
CA VAL A 94 16.09 13.66 -18.56
C VAL A 94 14.90 14.39 -19.19
N ASN A 95 13.84 13.68 -19.56
CA ASN A 95 12.60 14.24 -20.10
C ASN A 95 11.90 15.19 -19.08
N THR A 96 11.85 14.78 -17.82
CA THR A 96 11.28 15.56 -16.72
C THR A 96 12.07 16.86 -16.51
N ARG A 97 13.40 16.77 -16.55
CA ARG A 97 14.32 17.91 -16.44
C ARG A 97 14.19 18.85 -17.64
N ALA A 98 14.16 18.30 -18.85
CA ALA A 98 13.98 19.08 -20.08
C ALA A 98 12.66 19.89 -20.06
N ARG A 99 11.60 19.29 -19.52
CA ARG A 99 10.28 19.95 -19.36
C ARG A 99 10.18 20.82 -18.10
N ARG A 100 11.25 20.98 -17.32
CA ARG A 100 11.30 21.72 -16.05
C ARG A 100 10.27 21.26 -15.00
N LYS A 101 9.78 20.03 -15.08
CA LYS A 101 8.83 19.45 -14.13
C LYS A 101 9.49 19.09 -12.77
N ASN A 102 10.81 19.09 -12.72
CA ASN A 102 11.61 18.89 -11.51
C ASN A 102 11.68 20.14 -10.62
N ILE A 103 11.16 21.29 -11.09
CA ILE A 103 11.16 22.55 -10.34
C ILE A 103 9.76 22.74 -9.77
N TYR A 104 9.66 22.61 -8.45
CA TYR A 104 8.44 22.91 -7.71
C TYR A 104 8.50 24.37 -7.23
N ARG A 105 7.47 25.14 -7.57
CA ARG A 105 7.29 26.50 -7.08
C ARG A 105 5.90 26.58 -6.45
N SER A 106 5.88 26.78 -5.13
CA SER A 106 4.66 27.05 -4.36
C SER A 106 4.53 28.54 -4.07
N GLY A 107 3.34 28.97 -3.70
CA GLY A 107 3.04 30.35 -3.32
C GLY A 107 2.26 31.15 -4.38
N PRO A 108 1.98 32.44 -4.12
CA PRO A 108 1.13 33.29 -4.98
C PRO A 108 1.64 33.45 -6.41
N LEU A 109 2.97 33.30 -6.60
CA LEU A 109 3.64 33.34 -7.91
C LEU A 109 3.95 31.94 -8.47
N GLY A 110 3.44 30.90 -7.83
CA GLY A 110 3.57 29.52 -8.29
C GLY A 110 2.70 29.29 -9.52
N ARG A 111 3.11 28.33 -10.37
CA ARG A 111 2.30 27.86 -11.51
C ARG A 111 1.35 26.73 -11.10
N ALA A 112 0.94 26.69 -9.84
CA ALA A 112 0.03 25.68 -9.35
C ALA A 112 -1.40 26.10 -9.66
N ASP A 113 -2.11 25.36 -10.50
CA ASP A 113 -3.49 25.65 -10.91
C ASP A 113 -4.50 25.56 -9.75
N TRP A 114 -4.09 25.03 -8.61
CA TRP A 114 -4.94 24.63 -7.47
C TRP A 114 -4.67 25.41 -6.17
N GLY A 115 -3.95 26.52 -6.21
CA GLY A 115 -3.62 27.31 -5.04
C GLY A 115 -2.30 26.94 -4.36
N THR A 116 -2.09 27.42 -3.15
CA THR A 116 -0.78 27.43 -2.46
C THR A 116 -0.44 26.13 -1.71
N THR A 117 -1.30 25.12 -1.73
CA THR A 117 -1.23 23.94 -0.87
C THR A 117 -0.95 22.63 -1.61
N GLN A 118 -0.35 22.69 -2.80
CA GLN A 118 0.05 21.47 -3.51
C GLN A 118 1.24 20.79 -2.86
N LEU A 119 1.20 19.45 -2.85
CA LEU A 119 2.32 18.64 -2.43
C LEU A 119 3.50 18.76 -3.40
N PRO A 120 4.76 18.63 -2.95
CA PRO A 120 5.92 18.73 -3.82
C PRO A 120 6.13 17.48 -4.67
N GLY A 121 6.89 17.62 -5.76
CA GLY A 121 7.39 16.51 -6.57
C GLY A 121 6.31 15.72 -7.31
N LEU A 122 6.36 14.41 -7.22
CA LEU A 122 5.44 13.49 -7.91
C LEU A 122 4.00 13.63 -7.41
N ALA A 123 3.84 14.02 -6.15
CA ALA A 123 2.53 14.21 -5.55
C ALA A 123 1.87 15.56 -5.90
N ALA A 124 2.57 16.46 -6.61
CA ALA A 124 2.05 17.79 -6.98
C ALA A 124 0.75 17.74 -7.82
N GLY A 125 0.56 16.68 -8.60
CA GLY A 125 -0.64 16.48 -9.41
C GLY A 125 -1.76 15.74 -8.70
N SER A 126 -1.57 15.34 -7.42
CA SER A 126 -2.62 14.64 -6.69
C SER A 126 -3.80 15.55 -6.37
N ARG A 127 -4.99 14.95 -6.34
CA ARG A 127 -6.26 15.63 -6.04
C ARG A 127 -6.99 14.84 -4.98
N LEU A 128 -7.59 15.55 -4.04
CA LEU A 128 -8.47 14.95 -3.05
C LEU A 128 -9.91 15.16 -3.51
N VAL A 129 -10.67 14.09 -3.58
CA VAL A 129 -12.09 14.11 -3.96
C VAL A 129 -12.89 13.40 -2.89
N GLU A 130 -14.02 13.98 -2.49
CA GLU A 130 -14.91 13.43 -1.48
C GLU A 130 -16.07 12.69 -2.15
N TYR A 131 -16.38 11.52 -1.58
CA TYR A 131 -17.53 10.68 -1.95
C TYR A 131 -18.24 10.18 -0.70
N LYS A 132 -19.36 9.49 -0.88
CA LYS A 132 -20.08 8.83 0.21
C LYS A 132 -20.17 7.34 -0.07
N ASP A 133 -19.98 6.54 0.97
CA ASP A 133 -20.12 5.10 0.90
C ASP A 133 -21.59 4.64 0.87
N SER A 134 -21.83 3.33 0.79
CA SER A 134 -23.18 2.74 0.75
C SER A 134 -24.02 3.04 2.00
N TYR A 135 -23.39 3.45 3.10
CA TYR A 135 -24.05 3.88 4.34
C TYR A 135 -24.14 5.40 4.48
N ASN A 136 -23.92 6.14 3.38
CA ASN A 136 -23.93 7.61 3.36
C ASN A 136 -22.84 8.27 4.24
N ARG A 137 -21.78 7.54 4.59
CA ARG A 137 -20.63 8.09 5.33
C ARG A 137 -19.65 8.72 4.34
N PRO A 138 -19.13 9.92 4.64
CA PRO A 138 -18.16 10.56 3.75
C PRO A 138 -16.82 9.83 3.80
N PHE A 139 -16.18 9.70 2.64
CA PHE A 139 -14.80 9.25 2.52
C PHE A 139 -14.05 10.07 1.48
N ALA A 140 -12.75 10.18 1.64
CA ALA A 140 -11.88 10.88 0.72
C ALA A 140 -11.08 9.90 -0.15
N MET A 141 -10.93 10.24 -1.42
CA MET A 141 -10.14 9.50 -2.38
C MET A 141 -9.04 10.39 -2.94
N ILE A 142 -7.80 9.95 -2.84
CA ILE A 142 -6.64 10.63 -3.42
C ILE A 142 -6.45 10.13 -4.84
N GLN A 143 -6.64 11.01 -5.81
CA GLN A 143 -6.39 10.74 -7.21
C GLN A 143 -4.99 11.17 -7.61
N VAL A 144 -4.25 10.30 -8.31
CA VAL A 144 -2.96 10.61 -8.94
C VAL A 144 -3.11 10.52 -10.46
N PRO A 145 -3.43 11.62 -11.17
CA PRO A 145 -3.77 11.58 -12.60
C PRO A 145 -2.63 11.08 -13.49
N SER A 146 -1.37 11.27 -13.07
CA SER A 146 -0.18 10.86 -13.85
C SER A 146 -0.04 9.36 -14.00
N THR A 147 -0.42 8.59 -13.01
CA THR A 147 -0.39 7.11 -13.00
C THR A 147 -1.76 6.51 -13.26
N GLY A 148 -2.82 7.23 -12.93
CA GLY A 148 -4.19 6.76 -12.99
C GLY A 148 -4.61 6.00 -11.74
N ASP A 149 -3.91 6.25 -10.62
CA ASP A 149 -4.15 5.59 -9.35
C ASP A 149 -5.11 6.37 -8.47
N PHE A 150 -5.86 5.63 -7.68
CA PHE A 150 -6.82 6.13 -6.71
C PHE A 150 -6.56 5.45 -5.37
N THR A 151 -6.29 6.26 -4.35
CA THR A 151 -5.95 5.74 -3.02
C THR A 151 -7.01 6.17 -2.01
N ILE A 152 -7.51 5.21 -1.24
CA ILE A 152 -8.31 5.45 -0.04
C ILE A 152 -7.46 5.14 1.17
N VAL A 153 -7.69 5.86 2.27
CA VAL A 153 -6.97 5.67 3.53
C VAL A 153 -7.96 5.36 4.63
N ILE A 154 -7.78 4.22 5.28
CA ILE A 154 -8.55 3.79 6.44
C ILE A 154 -7.70 4.11 7.67
N GLY A 155 -8.21 4.98 8.55
CA GLY A 155 -7.60 5.23 9.85
C GLY A 155 -8.09 4.22 10.88
N SER A 156 -7.19 3.70 11.69
CA SER A 156 -7.48 2.77 12.78
C SER A 156 -6.70 3.20 14.03
N GLU A 157 -7.34 3.03 15.17
CA GLU A 157 -6.69 3.16 16.49
C GLU A 157 -6.69 1.75 17.09
N PRO A 158 -5.53 1.06 17.13
CA PRO A 158 -5.48 -0.29 17.69
C PRO A 158 -5.66 -0.27 19.20
N ASP A 159 -6.39 -1.25 19.73
CA ASP A 159 -6.68 -1.36 21.18
C ASP A 159 -5.44 -1.71 22.02
N GLY A 160 -4.39 -2.23 21.39
CA GLY A 160 -3.17 -2.66 22.04
C GLY A 160 -3.28 -4.07 22.63
N SER A 161 -2.14 -4.67 22.96
CA SER A 161 -2.06 -6.06 23.42
C SER A 161 -1.62 -6.22 24.89
N SER A 162 -1.43 -5.13 25.63
CA SER A 162 -0.79 -5.18 26.96
C SER A 162 -1.62 -5.88 28.07
N LEU A 163 -2.94 -5.96 27.91
CA LEU A 163 -3.87 -6.59 28.86
C LEU A 163 -4.68 -7.72 28.22
N VAL A 164 -4.20 -8.27 27.12
CA VAL A 164 -4.91 -9.28 26.34
C VAL A 164 -4.20 -10.62 26.42
N ASP A 165 -4.96 -11.70 26.52
CA ASP A 165 -4.44 -13.04 26.51
C ASP A 165 -3.78 -13.39 25.16
N ARG A 166 -2.74 -14.22 25.20
CA ARG A 166 -2.00 -14.64 24.00
C ARG A 166 -2.89 -15.30 22.95
N GLU A 167 -3.87 -16.03 23.37
CA GLU A 167 -4.82 -16.69 22.48
C GLU A 167 -5.62 -15.67 21.67
N GLN A 168 -6.02 -14.57 22.28
CA GLN A 168 -6.70 -13.48 21.61
C GLN A 168 -5.77 -12.78 20.59
N VAL A 169 -4.49 -12.59 20.93
CA VAL A 169 -3.50 -12.04 19.98
C VAL A 169 -3.31 -12.98 18.78
N ASP A 170 -3.27 -14.30 19.01
CA ASP A 170 -3.18 -15.30 17.93
C ASP A 170 -4.40 -15.23 17.00
N ILE A 171 -5.61 -15.00 17.55
CA ILE A 171 -6.84 -14.80 16.77
C ILE A 171 -6.73 -13.55 15.92
N TRP A 172 -6.34 -12.40 16.49
CA TRP A 172 -6.18 -11.15 15.76
C TRP A 172 -5.18 -11.27 14.61
N VAL A 173 -4.06 -11.95 14.83
CA VAL A 173 -3.06 -12.20 13.78
C VAL A 173 -3.63 -13.08 12.67
N ALA A 174 -4.44 -14.10 13.01
CA ALA A 174 -5.09 -14.94 12.02
C ALA A 174 -6.12 -14.15 11.20
N GLU A 175 -6.95 -13.31 11.85
CA GLU A 175 -7.93 -12.43 11.19
C GLU A 175 -7.23 -11.40 10.28
N TRP A 176 -6.13 -10.81 10.74
CA TRP A 176 -5.30 -9.94 9.90
C TRP A 176 -4.75 -10.67 8.66
N GLY A 177 -4.28 -11.91 8.84
CA GLY A 177 -3.82 -12.75 7.73
C GLY A 177 -4.93 -13.04 6.72
N MET A 178 -6.14 -13.31 7.20
CA MET A 178 -7.31 -13.55 6.36
C MET A 178 -7.74 -12.27 5.63
N TRP A 179 -7.73 -11.13 6.32
CA TRP A 179 -8.00 -9.83 5.69
C TRP A 179 -7.00 -9.52 4.57
N LEU A 180 -5.70 -9.74 4.80
CA LEU A 180 -4.67 -9.56 3.76
C LEU A 180 -4.88 -10.46 2.56
N ALA A 181 -5.30 -11.72 2.77
CA ALA A 181 -5.61 -12.65 1.68
C ALA A 181 -6.80 -12.16 0.86
N ASN A 182 -7.88 -11.71 1.51
CA ASN A 182 -9.05 -11.16 0.84
C ASN A 182 -8.73 -9.89 0.05
N VAL A 183 -7.92 -9.00 0.63
CA VAL A 183 -7.47 -7.76 -0.03
C VAL A 183 -6.58 -8.05 -1.23
N ALA A 184 -5.78 -9.13 -1.21
CA ALA A 184 -4.96 -9.52 -2.35
C ALA A 184 -5.78 -9.95 -3.58
N ASP A 185 -7.01 -10.42 -3.36
CA ASP A 185 -7.94 -10.82 -4.43
C ASP A 185 -8.84 -9.66 -4.91
N GLU A 186 -8.71 -8.46 -4.31
CA GLU A 186 -9.53 -7.30 -4.69
C GLU A 186 -9.21 -6.83 -6.12
N PRO A 187 -10.24 -6.72 -6.99
CA PRO A 187 -10.04 -6.33 -8.37
C PRO A 187 -9.48 -4.91 -8.50
N GLY A 188 -8.38 -4.79 -9.21
CA GLY A 188 -7.76 -3.49 -9.50
C GLY A 188 -6.92 -2.90 -8.37
N LEU A 189 -6.76 -3.61 -7.28
CA LEU A 189 -5.82 -3.22 -6.22
C LEU A 189 -4.38 -3.44 -6.71
N GLU A 190 -3.56 -2.41 -6.64
CA GLU A 190 -2.14 -2.46 -7.01
C GLU A 190 -1.21 -2.46 -5.80
N ALA A 191 -1.61 -1.77 -4.74
CA ALA A 191 -0.76 -1.63 -3.56
C ALA A 191 -1.57 -1.48 -2.28
N VAL A 192 -1.03 -2.05 -1.22
CA VAL A 192 -1.47 -1.82 0.17
C VAL A 192 -0.27 -1.35 0.96
N SER A 193 -0.45 -0.30 1.74
CA SER A 193 0.58 0.13 2.69
C SER A 193 -0.04 0.34 4.07
N VAL A 194 0.69 -0.06 5.10
CA VAL A 194 0.33 0.18 6.49
C VAL A 194 1.36 1.12 7.08
N THR A 195 0.88 2.25 7.60
CA THR A 195 1.71 3.24 8.27
C THR A 195 1.32 3.28 9.74
N ILE A 196 2.26 3.02 10.63
CA ILE A 196 2.06 3.13 12.07
C ILE A 196 2.70 4.44 12.51
N GLU A 197 1.89 5.32 13.06
CA GLU A 197 2.32 6.56 13.68
C GLU A 197 2.35 6.39 15.19
N THR A 198 3.47 6.68 15.80
CA THR A 198 3.62 6.69 17.25
C THR A 198 4.05 8.09 17.67
N ALA A 199 3.21 8.75 18.46
CA ALA A 199 3.47 10.09 18.96
C ALA A 199 3.27 10.12 20.49
N PRO A 200 4.10 10.90 21.22
CA PRO A 200 3.85 11.10 22.64
C PRO A 200 2.53 11.85 22.84
N ASP A 201 1.67 11.35 23.74
CA ASP A 201 0.46 12.06 24.13
C ASP A 201 0.82 13.28 25.01
N THR A 202 0.31 14.42 24.63
CA THR A 202 0.47 15.66 25.41
C THR A 202 -0.47 15.74 26.61
N GLY A 203 -1.36 14.76 26.81
CA GLY A 203 -2.39 14.78 27.84
C GLY A 203 -3.56 15.74 27.55
N LEU A 204 -3.43 16.63 26.57
CA LEU A 204 -4.45 17.62 26.23
C LEU A 204 -5.76 17.01 25.72
N ARG A 205 -5.70 15.82 25.13
CA ARG A 205 -6.90 15.09 24.65
C ARG A 205 -7.74 14.63 25.84
N LEU A 206 -7.10 14.01 26.83
CA LEU A 206 -7.76 13.56 28.06
C LEU A 206 -8.33 14.74 28.84
N GLN A 207 -7.55 15.82 29.01
CA GLN A 207 -8.01 17.03 29.68
C GLN A 207 -9.26 17.62 29.01
N ARG A 208 -9.26 17.75 27.66
CA ARG A 208 -10.43 18.25 26.94
C ARG A 208 -11.63 17.33 27.07
N MET A 209 -11.41 16.01 26.98
CA MET A 209 -12.49 15.03 27.10
C MET A 209 -13.14 15.14 28.51
N VAL A 210 -12.33 15.15 29.57
CA VAL A 210 -12.83 15.27 30.94
C VAL A 210 -13.54 16.60 31.14
N ASN A 211 -12.94 17.72 30.71
CA ASN A 211 -13.56 19.03 30.85
C ASN A 211 -14.91 19.15 30.13
N ASN A 212 -15.02 18.53 28.95
CA ASN A 212 -16.26 18.53 28.16
C ASN A 212 -17.32 17.55 28.70
N SER A 213 -16.91 16.56 29.50
CA SER A 213 -17.80 15.53 30.05
C SER A 213 -18.28 15.84 31.46
N ILE A 214 -17.68 16.82 32.14
CA ILE A 214 -18.11 17.26 33.48
C ILE A 214 -19.41 18.04 33.34
N ALA A 215 -20.46 17.57 33.98
CA ALA A 215 -21.71 18.31 34.07
C ALA A 215 -21.57 19.56 34.95
N ASP A 216 -22.23 20.66 34.57
CA ASP A 216 -22.13 21.93 35.28
C ASP A 216 -22.61 21.82 36.74
N ASP A 217 -23.58 20.95 37.02
CA ASP A 217 -24.17 20.67 38.31
C ASP A 217 -23.46 19.55 39.11
N ALA A 218 -22.35 19.01 38.60
CA ALA A 218 -21.62 17.95 39.28
C ALA A 218 -21.07 18.45 40.66
N PRO A 219 -21.06 17.59 41.70
CA PRO A 219 -20.49 17.92 43.00
C PRO A 219 -19.03 18.33 42.89
N GLU A 220 -18.64 19.37 43.64
CA GLU A 220 -17.29 19.95 43.56
C GLU A 220 -16.19 18.92 43.87
N PHE A 221 -16.44 18.03 44.83
CA PHE A 221 -15.53 16.92 45.13
C PHE A 221 -15.27 16.00 43.90
N SER A 222 -16.32 15.70 43.14
CA SER A 222 -16.18 14.86 41.93
C SER A 222 -15.38 15.56 40.82
N LYS A 223 -15.57 16.89 40.67
CA LYS A 223 -14.80 17.70 39.75
C LYS A 223 -13.32 17.71 40.12
N GLN A 224 -13.01 17.95 41.39
CA GLN A 224 -11.63 17.94 41.89
C GLN A 224 -10.96 16.58 41.70
N LEU A 225 -11.66 15.50 42.06
CA LEU A 225 -11.14 14.13 41.87
C LEU A 225 -10.80 13.83 40.40
N LEU A 226 -11.65 14.23 39.49
CA LEU A 226 -11.38 14.04 38.02
C LEU A 226 -10.18 14.87 37.57
N HIS A 227 -10.04 16.10 38.03
CA HIS A 227 -8.89 16.94 37.74
C HIS A 227 -7.58 16.38 38.32
N ASP A 228 -7.63 15.85 39.54
CA ASP A 228 -6.46 15.21 40.17
C ASP A 228 -6.02 13.95 39.40
N ILE A 229 -7.00 13.11 38.98
CA ILE A 229 -6.71 11.92 38.15
C ILE A 229 -6.07 12.33 36.82
N VAL A 230 -6.62 13.35 36.14
CA VAL A 230 -6.07 13.85 34.88
C VAL A 230 -4.67 14.45 35.07
N GLY A 231 -4.46 15.18 36.21
CA GLY A 231 -3.15 15.73 36.55
C GLY A 231 -2.10 14.67 36.90
N ALA A 232 -2.53 13.54 37.48
CA ALA A 232 -1.67 12.40 37.80
C ALA A 232 -1.41 11.50 36.60
N TYR A 233 -2.17 11.65 35.51
CA TYR A 233 -1.95 10.84 34.28
C TYR A 233 -0.61 11.19 33.65
N PRO A 234 0.27 10.21 33.41
CA PRO A 234 1.60 10.49 32.88
C PRO A 234 1.50 11.09 31.48
N SER A 235 1.88 12.35 31.36
CA SER A 235 2.13 12.97 30.05
C SER A 235 3.27 12.23 29.38
N GLY A 236 3.06 11.75 28.14
CA GLY A 236 4.08 11.06 27.38
C GLY A 236 3.78 9.58 27.09
N ALA A 237 2.60 9.07 27.46
CA ALA A 237 2.11 7.81 26.95
C ALA A 237 2.08 7.88 25.42
N ALA A 238 2.60 6.84 24.74
CA ALA A 238 2.58 6.83 23.28
C ALA A 238 1.16 6.57 22.77
N VAL A 239 0.65 7.46 21.93
CA VAL A 239 -0.55 7.21 21.12
C VAL A 239 -0.11 6.53 19.84
N VAL A 240 -0.67 5.36 19.55
CA VAL A 240 -0.44 4.60 18.34
C VAL A 240 -1.65 4.77 17.43
N ARG A 241 -1.38 5.12 16.18
CA ARG A 241 -2.39 5.17 15.10
C ARG A 241 -1.89 4.37 13.92
N ALA A 242 -2.78 3.65 13.28
CA ALA A 242 -2.49 2.93 12.06
C ALA A 242 -3.28 3.53 10.89
N TYR A 243 -2.61 3.70 9.76
CA TYR A 243 -3.23 4.15 8.51
C TYR A 243 -2.98 3.08 7.46
N ILE A 244 -4.06 2.55 6.90
CA ILE A 244 -4.02 1.53 5.85
C ILE A 244 -4.43 2.21 4.56
N ALA A 245 -3.49 2.38 3.65
CA ALA A 245 -3.74 2.96 2.34
C ALA A 245 -3.88 1.85 1.29
N LEU A 246 -5.00 1.86 0.59
CA LEU A 246 -5.35 0.94 -0.49
C LEU A 246 -5.33 1.71 -1.80
N THR A 247 -4.45 1.33 -2.72
CA THR A 247 -4.27 2.00 -4.01
C THR A 247 -4.82 1.12 -5.13
N PHE A 248 -5.77 1.66 -5.87
CA PHE A 248 -6.44 1.01 -7.00
C PHE A 248 -6.06 1.69 -8.31
N ASN A 249 -5.90 0.92 -9.38
CA ASN A 249 -5.63 1.45 -10.70
C ASN A 249 -6.90 1.61 -11.53
N ALA A 250 -7.03 2.74 -12.21
CA ALA A 250 -8.17 3.02 -13.08
C ALA A 250 -8.29 2.06 -14.28
N ALA A 251 -7.16 1.53 -14.76
CA ALA A 251 -7.12 0.65 -15.94
C ALA A 251 -7.41 -0.82 -15.63
N ALA A 252 -7.43 -1.21 -14.36
CA ALA A 252 -7.64 -2.58 -13.93
C ALA A 252 -9.12 -2.99 -14.07
N GLY A 253 -9.51 -3.35 -15.26
CA GLY A 253 -10.83 -3.90 -15.57
C GLY A 253 -10.78 -4.67 -16.88
N ALA A 254 -11.71 -5.58 -17.06
CA ALA A 254 -11.79 -6.54 -18.18
C ALA A 254 -11.78 -5.94 -19.60
N GLY A 255 -11.74 -4.62 -19.74
CA GLY A 255 -11.74 -3.94 -21.04
C GLY A 255 -10.59 -2.96 -21.28
N GLY A 256 -9.64 -2.84 -20.36
CA GLY A 256 -8.51 -1.90 -20.49
C GLY A 256 -8.89 -0.42 -20.54
N ARG A 257 -10.18 -0.08 -20.43
CA ARG A 257 -10.67 1.30 -20.38
C ARG A 257 -10.35 1.91 -19.02
N LYS A 258 -9.69 3.06 -19.03
CA LYS A 258 -9.47 3.84 -17.80
C LYS A 258 -10.80 4.37 -17.28
N ARG A 259 -11.10 4.06 -16.02
CA ARG A 259 -12.26 4.58 -15.30
C ARG A 259 -12.04 6.03 -14.91
N THR A 260 -13.10 6.80 -14.89
CA THR A 260 -13.09 8.19 -14.40
C THR A 260 -13.06 8.21 -12.86
N ALA A 261 -12.76 9.38 -12.27
CA ALA A 261 -12.80 9.56 -10.82
C ALA A 261 -14.18 9.22 -10.24
N ASP A 262 -15.26 9.61 -10.93
CA ASP A 262 -16.63 9.34 -10.48
C ASP A 262 -17.02 7.86 -10.58
N GLU A 263 -16.53 7.15 -11.60
CA GLU A 263 -16.73 5.71 -11.74
C GLU A 263 -15.98 4.97 -10.61
N MET A 264 -14.74 5.34 -10.34
CA MET A 264 -13.94 4.78 -9.23
C MET A 264 -14.55 5.12 -7.87
N GLY A 265 -14.99 6.37 -7.66
CA GLY A 265 -15.62 6.78 -6.41
C GLY A 265 -16.87 5.96 -6.10
N ARG A 266 -17.74 5.72 -7.07
CA ARG A 266 -18.95 4.87 -6.91
C ARG A 266 -18.60 3.41 -6.68
N GLU A 267 -17.60 2.89 -7.36
CA GLU A 267 -17.14 1.51 -7.20
C GLU A 267 -16.54 1.30 -5.79
N LEU A 268 -15.66 2.19 -5.35
CA LEU A 268 -15.06 2.12 -4.02
C LEU A 268 -16.08 2.36 -2.91
N ALA A 269 -17.08 3.22 -3.14
CA ALA A 269 -18.18 3.45 -2.19
C ALA A 269 -18.92 2.17 -1.80
N SER A 270 -19.05 1.22 -2.72
CA SER A 270 -19.67 -0.08 -2.43
C SER A 270 -18.73 -1.07 -1.74
N ARG A 271 -17.41 -0.93 -1.90
CA ARG A 271 -16.41 -1.87 -1.37
C ARG A 271 -15.90 -1.50 0.02
N ILE A 272 -15.79 -0.19 0.31
CA ILE A 272 -15.24 0.32 1.58
C ILE A 272 -15.88 -0.32 2.82
N PRO A 273 -17.22 -0.48 2.92
CA PRO A 273 -17.81 -1.10 4.09
C PRO A 273 -17.31 -2.52 4.36
N GLY A 274 -17.14 -3.32 3.32
CA GLY A 274 -16.59 -4.68 3.46
C GLY A 274 -15.13 -4.69 3.87
N LEU A 275 -14.32 -3.79 3.30
CA LEU A 275 -12.90 -3.64 3.63
C LEU A 275 -12.69 -3.16 5.08
N THR A 276 -13.51 -2.23 5.56
CA THR A 276 -13.44 -1.73 6.93
C THR A 276 -13.97 -2.72 7.96
N LEU A 277 -15.05 -3.47 7.63
CA LEU A 277 -15.61 -4.47 8.53
C LEU A 277 -14.60 -5.58 8.83
N GLY A 278 -13.87 -6.04 7.82
CA GLY A 278 -12.83 -7.05 8.01
C GLY A 278 -11.67 -6.62 8.91
N LEU A 279 -11.45 -5.33 9.08
CA LEU A 279 -10.42 -4.81 9.99
C LEU A 279 -10.88 -4.73 11.45
N SER A 280 -12.17 -4.63 11.71
CA SER A 280 -12.70 -4.48 13.08
C SER A 280 -12.45 -5.71 13.96
N SER A 281 -12.13 -6.86 13.37
CA SER A 281 -11.80 -8.09 14.09
C SER A 281 -10.31 -8.28 14.36
N THR A 282 -9.47 -7.37 13.92
CA THR A 282 -8.01 -7.51 14.01
C THR A 282 -7.37 -6.89 15.26
N GLY A 283 -8.16 -6.26 16.13
CA GLY A 283 -7.72 -5.63 17.39
C GLY A 283 -7.37 -4.16 17.29
#